data_ef57fd0a81e125c7891cab29ff98b87d
#
_entry.id   ef57fd0a81e125c7891cab29ff98b87d
#
_cell.length_a   1.000
_cell.length_b   1.000
_cell.length_c   1.000
_cell.angle_alpha   90.00
_cell.angle_beta   90.00
_cell.angle_gamma   90.00
#
_symmetry.space_group_name_H-M   'P 1'
#
loop_
_entity.id
_entity.type
_entity.pdbx_description
1 polymer ?
#
loop_
_entity_poly.entity_id
_entity_poly.type
_entity_poly.pdbx_seq_one_letter_code
_entity_poly.pdbx_strand_id
1 'polypeptide(L)'
;MPDIATYFPITNPTLIFFVVMLIILSAPIIMGKLRIPHIIGMVLAGVLIGKYGFNILNRDDSFELFGNVGLYYIMFLAALEMDMEGVKKNVKRMLIYGALTCFIPFGLTFVMSVSMLKYSIMASLILGCIMASNTLIAYPIVGRYGLQRKPSVTLSVGASMISLLTSLIILSAIENAHAGNSGIMFWAWFVAKIIIYCGVLSLIVPRLTRCFLRRYSDAVMQFIFVMAMLFMSAALAEAVGVNGISGAFFAGLILNRYIPPVSPLMNRIEFIGNALFIPYFLIGVGMLINVRLLFNGGNILWGVFLIVVFGTVGKAIAAYLACFSFRMPWSSGRMMFGL
;
A
#
# COMPACT_ATOMS: atom_id res chain seq x y z
N MET A 1 -3.11 11.53 45.30
CA MET A 1 -3.47 11.68 43.89
C MET A 1 -3.37 10.28 43.28
N PRO A 2 -4.38 9.73 42.63
CA PRO A 2 -4.23 8.45 41.97
C PRO A 2 -3.11 8.59 40.94
N ASP A 3 -2.19 7.63 40.93
CA ASP A 3 -1.06 7.62 39.99
C ASP A 3 -1.62 7.65 38.56
N ILE A 4 -1.28 8.70 37.82
CA ILE A 4 -1.70 8.86 36.38
C ILE A 4 -1.32 7.64 35.55
N ALA A 5 -0.25 6.94 35.97
CA ALA A 5 0.20 5.69 35.35
C ALA A 5 -0.84 4.55 35.40
N THR A 6 -1.78 4.56 36.34
CA THR A 6 -2.83 3.52 36.49
C THR A 6 -3.93 3.65 35.45
N TYR A 7 -4.04 4.79 34.76
CA TYR A 7 -5.03 5.04 33.72
C TYR A 7 -4.54 4.71 32.30
N PHE A 8 -3.26 4.34 32.14
CA PHE A 8 -2.66 4.00 30.86
C PHE A 8 -2.23 2.52 30.83
N PRO A 9 -2.47 1.80 29.71
CA PRO A 9 -3.12 2.24 28.48
C PRO A 9 -4.64 2.40 28.62
N ILE A 10 -5.22 3.34 27.87
CA ILE A 10 -6.66 3.56 27.82
C ILE A 10 -7.34 2.34 27.24
N THR A 11 -8.31 1.78 27.98
CA THR A 11 -9.07 0.59 27.56
C THR A 11 -10.52 0.91 27.15
N ASN A 12 -11.01 2.10 27.49
CA ASN A 12 -12.36 2.52 27.14
C ASN A 12 -12.48 2.82 25.65
N PRO A 13 -13.30 2.09 24.87
CA PRO A 13 -13.40 2.26 23.41
C PRO A 13 -13.78 3.69 22.98
N THR A 14 -14.65 4.35 23.75
CA THR A 14 -15.07 5.74 23.46
C THR A 14 -13.91 6.71 23.60
N LEU A 15 -13.06 6.55 24.62
CA LEU A 15 -11.87 7.37 24.79
C LEU A 15 -10.80 7.07 23.74
N ILE A 16 -10.62 5.81 23.35
CA ILE A 16 -9.72 5.41 22.26
C ILE A 16 -10.14 6.14 20.98
N PHE A 17 -11.43 6.05 20.63
CA PHE A 17 -11.95 6.69 19.44
C PHE A 17 -11.81 8.21 19.48
N PHE A 18 -12.08 8.83 20.64
CA PHE A 18 -11.90 10.27 20.84
C PHE A 18 -10.44 10.70 20.62
N VAL A 19 -9.48 9.99 21.22
CA VAL A 19 -8.04 10.30 21.06
C VAL A 19 -7.61 10.16 19.61
N VAL A 20 -8.04 9.11 18.93
CA VAL A 20 -7.74 8.92 17.49
C VAL A 20 -8.33 10.04 16.66
N MET A 21 -9.60 10.44 16.88
CA MET A 21 -10.23 11.56 16.18
C MET A 21 -9.49 12.88 16.45
N LEU A 22 -9.04 13.11 17.69
CA LEU A 22 -8.26 14.29 18.03
C LEU A 22 -6.92 14.32 17.28
N ILE A 23 -6.27 13.18 17.11
CA ILE A 23 -5.04 13.06 16.32
C ILE A 23 -5.31 13.31 14.85
N ILE A 24 -6.36 12.71 14.29
CA ILE A 24 -6.76 12.91 12.89
C ILE A 24 -7.01 14.39 12.60
N LEU A 25 -7.59 15.11 13.54
CA LEU A 25 -7.83 16.55 13.43
C LEU A 25 -6.55 17.37 13.59
N SER A 26 -5.74 17.08 14.61
CA SER A 26 -4.60 17.92 15.01
C SER A 26 -3.33 17.70 14.17
N ALA A 27 -3.06 16.45 13.78
CA ALA A 27 -1.84 16.10 13.04
C ALA A 27 -1.71 16.86 11.69
N PRO A 28 -2.74 16.95 10.83
CA PRO A 28 -2.66 17.75 9.61
C PRO A 28 -2.44 19.23 9.86
N ILE A 29 -3.04 19.80 10.92
CA ILE A 29 -2.92 21.22 11.29
C ILE A 29 -1.47 21.51 11.71
N ILE A 30 -0.89 20.68 12.56
CA ILE A 30 0.48 20.85 13.05
C ILE A 30 1.48 20.66 11.90
N MET A 31 1.32 19.58 11.12
CA MET A 31 2.22 19.29 9.99
C MET A 31 2.12 20.32 8.89
N GLY A 32 0.93 20.89 8.65
CA GLY A 32 0.74 21.98 7.70
C GLY A 32 1.57 23.22 8.06
N LYS A 33 1.66 23.57 9.36
CA LYS A 33 2.52 24.66 9.84
C LYS A 33 4.02 24.37 9.66
N LEU A 34 4.41 23.10 9.78
CA LEU A 34 5.79 22.65 9.60
C LEU A 34 6.15 22.39 8.13
N ARG A 35 5.21 22.52 7.21
CA ARG A 35 5.36 22.20 5.77
C ARG A 35 5.74 20.73 5.52
N ILE A 36 5.31 19.84 6.40
CA ILE A 36 5.52 18.39 6.30
C ILE A 36 4.22 17.73 5.82
N PRO A 37 4.28 16.68 4.96
CA PRO A 37 3.09 15.94 4.56
C PRO A 37 2.33 15.38 5.78
N HIS A 38 0.99 15.55 5.80
CA HIS A 38 0.13 15.13 6.92
C HIS A 38 0.20 13.62 7.23
N ILE A 39 0.49 12.78 6.22
CA ILE A 39 0.69 11.34 6.36
C ILE A 39 1.80 11.04 7.39
N ILE A 40 2.92 11.75 7.31
CA ILE A 40 4.05 11.59 8.24
C ILE A 40 3.62 11.95 9.66
N GLY A 41 2.82 13.00 9.81
CA GLY A 41 2.31 13.42 11.12
C GLY A 41 1.43 12.36 11.79
N MET A 42 0.59 11.68 11.03
CA MET A 42 -0.26 10.60 11.55
C MET A 42 0.58 9.40 12.02
N VAL A 43 1.59 9.01 11.24
CA VAL A 43 2.52 7.93 11.62
C VAL A 43 3.31 8.32 12.88
N LEU A 44 3.84 9.54 12.94
CA LEU A 44 4.56 10.05 14.13
C LEU A 44 3.67 10.10 15.37
N ALA A 45 2.41 10.55 15.23
CA ALA A 45 1.45 10.51 16.31
C ALA A 45 1.22 9.07 16.79
N GLY A 46 1.10 8.10 15.89
CA GLY A 46 1.02 6.68 16.21
C GLY A 46 2.23 6.18 17.00
N VAL A 47 3.45 6.57 16.61
CA VAL A 47 4.69 6.25 17.36
C VAL A 47 4.63 6.79 18.78
N LEU A 48 4.14 8.02 18.96
CA LEU A 48 4.09 8.67 20.29
C LEU A 48 3.06 8.01 21.21
N ILE A 49 1.86 7.69 20.70
CA ILE A 49 0.78 7.14 21.54
C ILE A 49 0.87 5.63 21.76
N GLY A 50 1.60 4.93 20.88
CA GLY A 50 1.74 3.47 20.91
C GLY A 50 2.56 2.95 22.10
N LYS A 51 2.60 1.63 22.21
CA LYS A 51 3.27 0.87 23.27
C LYS A 51 4.76 1.25 23.48
N TYR A 52 5.44 1.60 22.41
CA TYR A 52 6.87 1.93 22.45
C TYR A 52 7.15 3.42 22.65
N GLY A 53 6.10 4.27 22.59
CA GLY A 53 6.14 5.69 22.93
C GLY A 53 5.70 5.93 24.37
N PHE A 54 4.63 6.73 24.53
CA PHE A 54 4.03 7.07 25.84
C PHE A 54 3.07 5.99 26.37
N ASN A 55 2.81 4.91 25.60
CA ASN A 55 1.90 3.83 25.98
C ASN A 55 0.47 4.32 26.34
N ILE A 56 -0.04 5.28 25.58
CA ILE A 56 -1.37 5.86 25.79
C ILE A 56 -2.46 4.91 25.30
N LEU A 57 -2.25 4.31 24.13
CA LEU A 57 -3.17 3.36 23.51
C LEU A 57 -2.48 2.03 23.21
N ASN A 58 -3.19 0.93 23.43
CA ASN A 58 -2.81 -0.37 22.90
C ASN A 58 -3.52 -0.60 21.56
N ARG A 59 -2.84 -1.34 20.67
CA ARG A 59 -3.44 -1.85 19.44
C ARG A 59 -4.25 -3.10 19.79
N ASP A 60 -5.54 -2.92 20.07
CA ASP A 60 -6.50 -3.98 20.31
C ASP A 60 -7.07 -4.51 18.97
N ASP A 61 -7.86 -5.57 19.03
CA ASP A 61 -8.49 -6.20 17.86
C ASP A 61 -9.38 -5.21 17.08
N SER A 62 -10.04 -4.30 17.78
CA SER A 62 -10.88 -3.26 17.17
C SER A 62 -10.02 -2.27 16.38
N PHE A 63 -8.90 -1.85 16.94
CA PHE A 63 -7.96 -0.96 16.26
C PHE A 63 -7.33 -1.65 15.04
N GLU A 64 -7.02 -2.93 15.16
CA GLU A 64 -6.48 -3.74 14.07
C GLU A 64 -7.48 -3.89 12.92
N LEU A 65 -8.76 -4.12 13.22
CA LEU A 65 -9.83 -4.18 12.23
C LEU A 65 -9.90 -2.87 11.41
N PHE A 66 -9.99 -1.72 12.06
CA PHE A 66 -10.02 -0.43 11.37
C PHE A 66 -8.74 -0.14 10.60
N GLY A 67 -7.60 -0.54 11.13
CA GLY A 67 -6.30 -0.44 10.46
C GLY A 67 -6.26 -1.27 9.16
N ASN A 68 -6.71 -2.52 9.21
CA ASN A 68 -6.76 -3.40 8.03
C ASN A 68 -7.76 -2.88 6.98
N VAL A 69 -8.93 -2.41 7.42
CA VAL A 69 -9.89 -1.73 6.54
C VAL A 69 -9.23 -0.54 5.85
N GLY A 70 -8.49 0.28 6.58
CA GLY A 70 -7.77 1.44 6.04
C GLY A 70 -6.71 1.05 5.01
N LEU A 71 -5.99 -0.06 5.25
CA LEU A 71 -5.00 -0.60 4.33
C LEU A 71 -5.63 -1.07 3.01
N TYR A 72 -6.73 -1.80 3.06
CA TYR A 72 -7.46 -2.21 1.87
C TYR A 72 -8.05 -1.00 1.13
N TYR A 73 -8.52 -0.03 1.89
CA TYR A 73 -9.13 1.18 1.35
C TYR A 73 -8.13 2.04 0.56
N ILE A 74 -6.92 2.24 1.09
CA ILE A 74 -5.89 3.04 0.39
C ILE A 74 -5.48 2.40 -0.94
N MET A 75 -5.39 1.06 -0.98
CA MET A 75 -5.06 0.34 -2.21
C MET A 75 -6.20 0.35 -3.21
N PHE A 76 -7.43 0.24 -2.73
CA PHE A 76 -8.63 0.36 -3.55
C PHE A 76 -8.76 1.74 -4.17
N LEU A 77 -8.56 2.79 -3.38
CA LEU A 77 -8.63 4.17 -3.83
C LEU A 77 -7.56 4.47 -4.89
N ALA A 78 -6.32 4.03 -4.64
CA ALA A 78 -5.23 4.17 -5.60
C ALA A 78 -5.55 3.51 -6.95
N ALA A 79 -6.22 2.36 -6.94
CA ALA A 79 -6.65 1.69 -8.16
C ALA A 79 -7.83 2.39 -8.86
N LEU A 80 -8.75 2.98 -8.09
CA LEU A 80 -9.86 3.77 -8.64
C LEU A 80 -9.39 5.06 -9.32
N GLU A 81 -8.35 5.70 -8.81
CA GLU A 81 -7.79 6.95 -9.36
C GLU A 81 -6.91 6.73 -10.59
N MET A 82 -6.60 5.48 -10.94
CA MET A 82 -5.65 5.17 -12.02
C MET A 82 -6.19 5.54 -13.40
N ASP A 83 -5.35 6.18 -14.23
CA ASP A 83 -5.64 6.45 -15.64
C ASP A 83 -5.56 5.18 -16.49
N MET A 84 -6.69 4.50 -16.65
CA MET A 84 -6.78 3.24 -17.41
C MET A 84 -6.57 3.44 -18.90
N GLU A 85 -6.78 4.62 -19.47
CA GLU A 85 -6.51 4.88 -20.89
C GLU A 85 -5.00 4.99 -21.15
N GLY A 86 -4.30 5.73 -20.29
CA GLY A 86 -2.84 5.82 -20.33
C GLY A 86 -2.17 4.46 -20.12
N VAL A 87 -2.70 3.64 -19.20
CA VAL A 87 -2.24 2.26 -18.99
C VAL A 87 -2.38 1.42 -20.23
N LYS A 88 -3.55 1.39 -20.86
CA LYS A 88 -3.79 0.60 -22.09
C LYS A 88 -2.84 0.96 -23.24
N LYS A 89 -2.55 2.25 -23.43
CA LYS A 89 -1.65 2.74 -24.49
C LYS A 89 -0.19 2.34 -24.25
N ASN A 90 0.23 2.14 -23.00
CA ASN A 90 1.63 1.94 -22.63
C ASN A 90 1.90 0.62 -21.90
N VAL A 91 0.98 -0.35 -21.94
CA VAL A 91 1.06 -1.61 -21.17
C VAL A 91 2.44 -2.29 -21.28
N LYS A 92 2.99 -2.42 -22.48
CA LYS A 92 4.29 -3.06 -22.68
C LYS A 92 5.43 -2.33 -21.96
N ARG A 93 5.45 -0.99 -22.04
CA ARG A 93 6.47 -0.18 -21.34
C ARG A 93 6.28 -0.22 -19.81
N MET A 94 5.03 -0.24 -19.36
CA MET A 94 4.69 -0.38 -17.93
C MET A 94 5.10 -1.74 -17.38
N LEU A 95 4.87 -2.82 -18.12
CA LEU A 95 5.30 -4.16 -17.73
C LEU A 95 6.83 -4.26 -17.62
N ILE A 96 7.57 -3.73 -18.60
CA ILE A 96 9.03 -3.73 -18.57
C ILE A 96 9.54 -2.89 -17.38
N TYR A 97 9.03 -1.67 -17.22
CA TYR A 97 9.47 -0.82 -16.12
C TYR A 97 9.02 -1.36 -14.76
N GLY A 98 7.81 -1.92 -14.66
CA GLY A 98 7.32 -2.59 -13.46
C GLY A 98 8.19 -3.79 -13.05
N ALA A 99 8.62 -4.59 -14.02
CA ALA A 99 9.56 -5.69 -13.79
C ALA A 99 10.94 -5.15 -13.33
N LEU A 100 11.48 -4.13 -13.99
CA LEU A 100 12.77 -3.53 -13.60
C LEU A 100 12.71 -2.96 -12.18
N THR A 101 11.67 -2.18 -11.84
CA THR A 101 11.51 -1.57 -10.51
C THR A 101 11.13 -2.56 -9.41
N CYS A 102 10.70 -3.77 -9.78
CA CYS A 102 10.49 -4.89 -8.87
C CYS A 102 11.79 -5.68 -8.65
N PHE A 103 12.35 -6.26 -9.72
CA PHE A 103 13.42 -7.24 -9.62
C PHE A 103 14.81 -6.65 -9.32
N ILE A 104 15.10 -5.41 -9.74
CA ILE A 104 16.40 -4.78 -9.45
C ILE A 104 16.56 -4.44 -7.96
N PRO A 105 15.62 -3.70 -7.32
CA PRO A 105 15.71 -3.46 -5.87
C PRO A 105 15.61 -4.75 -5.06
N PHE A 106 14.75 -5.70 -5.48
CA PHE A 106 14.65 -7.02 -4.86
C PHE A 106 16.01 -7.73 -4.83
N GLY A 107 16.64 -7.89 -5.99
CA GLY A 107 17.91 -8.61 -6.11
C GLY A 107 19.05 -7.92 -5.36
N LEU A 108 19.17 -6.59 -5.48
CA LEU A 108 20.19 -5.83 -4.76
C LEU A 108 20.02 -5.93 -3.24
N THR A 109 18.80 -5.77 -2.74
CA THR A 109 18.52 -5.87 -1.30
C THR A 109 18.71 -7.30 -0.80
N PHE A 110 18.29 -8.31 -1.56
CA PHE A 110 18.50 -9.70 -1.24
C PHE A 110 20.00 -10.04 -1.10
N VAL A 111 20.79 -9.73 -2.13
CA VAL A 111 22.24 -10.00 -2.13
C VAL A 111 22.93 -9.26 -0.98
N MET A 112 22.59 -7.98 -0.76
CA MET A 112 23.14 -7.19 0.34
C MET A 112 22.77 -7.81 1.71
N SER A 113 21.52 -8.22 1.91
CA SER A 113 21.04 -8.81 3.16
C SER A 113 21.76 -10.12 3.49
N VAL A 114 21.96 -10.98 2.49
CA VAL A 114 22.68 -12.26 2.68
C VAL A 114 24.17 -12.02 2.90
N SER A 115 24.81 -11.17 2.09
CA SER A 115 26.27 -11.00 2.08
C SER A 115 26.78 -10.10 3.22
N MET A 116 26.14 -8.94 3.43
CA MET A 116 26.60 -7.92 4.39
C MET A 116 25.95 -8.05 5.75
N LEU A 117 24.61 -8.26 5.80
CA LEU A 117 23.88 -8.38 7.07
C LEU A 117 23.83 -9.79 7.63
N LYS A 118 24.25 -10.81 6.83
CA LYS A 118 24.26 -12.22 7.24
C LYS A 118 22.89 -12.73 7.71
N TYR A 119 21.79 -12.18 7.17
CA TYR A 119 20.43 -12.63 7.48
C TYR A 119 20.14 -13.97 6.83
N SER A 120 19.17 -14.70 7.39
CA SER A 120 18.69 -15.94 6.78
C SER A 120 18.13 -15.66 5.38
N ILE A 121 18.16 -16.68 4.52
CA ILE A 121 17.63 -16.59 3.14
C ILE A 121 16.18 -16.08 3.16
N MET A 122 15.36 -16.58 4.10
CA MET A 122 13.96 -16.20 4.25
C MET A 122 13.81 -14.73 4.60
N ALA A 123 14.52 -14.23 5.61
CA ALA A 123 14.50 -12.83 5.99
C ALA A 123 14.97 -11.92 4.84
N SER A 124 15.99 -12.36 4.10
CA SER A 124 16.52 -11.63 2.95
C SER A 124 15.54 -11.57 1.77
N LEU A 125 14.77 -12.63 1.53
CA LEU A 125 13.71 -12.66 0.53
C LEU A 125 12.58 -11.69 0.91
N ILE A 126 12.16 -11.70 2.17
CA ILE A 126 11.12 -10.78 2.67
C ILE A 126 11.59 -9.31 2.54
N LEU A 127 12.82 -9.01 2.93
CA LEU A 127 13.40 -7.67 2.78
C LEU A 127 13.47 -7.25 1.30
N GLY A 128 13.85 -8.16 0.41
CA GLY A 128 13.81 -7.95 -1.04
C GLY A 128 12.41 -7.58 -1.52
N CYS A 129 11.36 -8.30 -1.08
CA CYS A 129 9.97 -7.99 -1.40
C CYS A 129 9.53 -6.60 -0.90
N ILE A 130 9.92 -6.24 0.33
CA ILE A 130 9.60 -4.93 0.91
C ILE A 130 10.20 -3.80 0.06
N MET A 131 11.47 -3.94 -0.35
CA MET A 131 12.14 -2.92 -1.15
C MET A 131 11.68 -2.91 -2.63
N ALA A 132 11.22 -4.04 -3.15
CA ALA A 132 10.61 -4.14 -4.47
C ALA A 132 9.26 -3.46 -4.54
N SER A 133 8.49 -3.50 -3.44
CA SER A 133 7.19 -2.83 -3.35
C SER A 133 7.34 -1.32 -3.54
N ASN A 134 6.51 -0.76 -4.42
CA ASN A 134 6.51 0.68 -4.68
C ASN A 134 5.14 1.25 -4.30
N THR A 135 5.14 2.20 -3.36
CA THR A 135 3.92 2.87 -2.91
C THR A 135 3.81 4.25 -3.55
N LEU A 136 2.62 4.58 -4.05
CA LEU A 136 2.36 5.86 -4.74
C LEU A 136 2.17 7.05 -3.78
N ILE A 137 2.97 7.14 -2.72
CA ILE A 137 2.89 8.23 -1.72
C ILE A 137 3.14 9.60 -2.37
N ALA A 138 3.99 9.66 -3.40
CA ALA A 138 4.29 10.89 -4.12
C ALA A 138 3.22 11.31 -5.13
N TYR A 139 2.27 10.43 -5.50
CA TYR A 139 1.25 10.72 -6.50
C TYR A 139 0.35 11.93 -6.16
N PRO A 140 -0.15 12.11 -4.92
CA PRO A 140 -0.90 13.30 -4.55
C PRO A 140 -0.11 14.61 -4.72
N ILE A 141 1.22 14.56 -4.54
CA ILE A 141 2.11 15.70 -4.74
C ILE A 141 2.13 16.07 -6.23
N VAL A 142 2.30 15.09 -7.09
CA VAL A 142 2.29 15.27 -8.55
C VAL A 142 0.93 15.81 -9.03
N GLY A 143 -0.16 15.38 -8.39
CA GLY A 143 -1.51 15.85 -8.62
C GLY A 143 -1.66 17.35 -8.36
N ARG A 144 -1.13 17.84 -7.22
CA ARG A 144 -1.14 19.26 -6.87
C ARG A 144 -0.40 20.17 -7.88
N TYR A 145 0.62 19.63 -8.55
CA TYR A 145 1.35 20.33 -9.60
C TYR A 145 0.80 20.17 -11.02
N GLY A 146 -0.33 19.47 -11.18
CA GLY A 146 -0.96 19.22 -12.47
C GLY A 146 -0.14 18.37 -13.45
N LEU A 147 0.81 17.58 -12.94
CA LEU A 147 1.75 16.80 -13.76
C LEU A 147 1.26 15.37 -14.07
N GLN A 148 0.07 14.99 -13.62
CA GLN A 148 -0.50 13.64 -13.73
C GLN A 148 -0.55 13.11 -15.18
N ARG A 149 -0.77 14.01 -16.16
CA ARG A 149 -0.87 13.63 -17.59
C ARG A 149 0.47 13.50 -18.31
N LYS A 150 1.60 13.73 -17.62
CA LYS A 150 2.91 13.51 -18.24
C LYS A 150 3.16 12.02 -18.48
N PRO A 151 3.68 11.63 -19.66
CA PRO A 151 3.93 10.20 -19.99
C PRO A 151 4.81 9.48 -18.98
N SER A 152 5.81 10.18 -18.40
CA SER A 152 6.69 9.62 -17.35
C SER A 152 5.93 9.33 -16.06
N VAL A 153 4.97 10.18 -15.67
CA VAL A 153 4.14 9.99 -14.48
C VAL A 153 3.20 8.80 -14.68
N THR A 154 2.44 8.78 -15.78
CA THR A 154 1.53 7.69 -16.11
C THR A 154 2.28 6.35 -16.17
N LEU A 155 3.48 6.35 -16.76
CA LEU A 155 4.34 5.16 -16.84
C LEU A 155 4.80 4.70 -15.46
N SER A 156 5.23 5.64 -14.58
CA SER A 156 5.67 5.32 -13.21
C SER A 156 4.53 4.79 -12.36
N VAL A 157 3.35 5.41 -12.43
CA VAL A 157 2.17 4.96 -11.70
C VAL A 157 1.80 3.53 -12.08
N GLY A 158 1.69 3.24 -13.38
CA GLY A 158 1.38 1.89 -13.85
C GLY A 158 2.47 0.87 -13.50
N ALA A 159 3.75 1.24 -13.62
CA ALA A 159 4.87 0.38 -13.25
C ALA A 159 4.90 0.09 -11.74
N SER A 160 4.64 1.10 -10.90
CA SER A 160 4.57 0.94 -9.44
C SER A 160 3.47 -0.03 -9.03
N MET A 161 2.31 0.03 -9.70
CA MET A 161 1.22 -0.92 -9.46
C MET A 161 1.60 -2.36 -9.83
N ILE A 162 2.26 -2.54 -10.97
CA ILE A 162 2.74 -3.87 -11.41
C ILE A 162 3.79 -4.39 -10.42
N SER A 163 4.73 -3.54 -10.01
CA SER A 163 5.76 -3.89 -9.03
C SER A 163 5.15 -4.28 -7.68
N LEU A 164 4.18 -3.50 -7.18
CA LEU A 164 3.47 -3.80 -5.94
C LEU A 164 2.76 -5.16 -6.00
N LEU A 165 1.95 -5.38 -7.04
CA LEU A 165 1.24 -6.66 -7.21
C LEU A 165 2.20 -7.84 -7.32
N THR A 166 3.27 -7.70 -8.12
CA THR A 166 4.27 -8.75 -8.28
C THR A 166 4.97 -9.05 -6.95
N SER A 167 5.36 -8.01 -6.21
CA SER A 167 5.99 -8.13 -4.90
C SER A 167 5.07 -8.83 -3.88
N LEU A 168 3.77 -8.51 -3.85
CA LEU A 168 2.80 -9.16 -2.97
C LEU A 168 2.56 -10.63 -3.35
N ILE A 169 2.54 -10.95 -4.64
CA ILE A 169 2.45 -12.35 -5.10
C ILE A 169 3.71 -13.13 -4.69
N ILE A 170 4.90 -12.55 -4.87
CA ILE A 170 6.16 -13.16 -4.45
C ILE A 170 6.17 -13.35 -2.92
N LEU A 171 5.72 -12.36 -2.15
CA LEU A 171 5.62 -12.47 -0.69
C LEU A 171 4.68 -13.61 -0.28
N SER A 172 3.48 -13.68 -0.85
CA SER A 172 2.53 -14.77 -0.59
C SER A 172 3.12 -16.14 -0.98
N ALA A 173 3.91 -16.18 -2.05
CA ALA A 173 4.63 -17.37 -2.47
C ALA A 173 5.69 -17.81 -1.43
N ILE A 174 6.45 -16.87 -0.89
CA ILE A 174 7.47 -17.10 0.15
C ILE A 174 6.81 -17.61 1.44
N GLU A 175 5.71 -16.98 1.86
CA GLU A 175 4.94 -17.39 3.06
C GLU A 175 4.41 -18.82 2.92
N ASN A 176 3.84 -19.17 1.79
CA ASN A 176 3.35 -20.53 1.52
C ASN A 176 4.47 -21.56 1.46
N ALA A 177 5.63 -21.21 0.87
CA ALA A 177 6.80 -22.08 0.86
C ALA A 177 7.34 -22.34 2.28
N HIS A 178 7.31 -21.32 3.14
CA HIS A 178 7.71 -21.45 4.54
C HIS A 178 6.76 -22.34 5.35
N ALA A 179 5.47 -22.33 5.03
CA ALA A 179 4.47 -23.21 5.62
C ALA A 179 4.60 -24.69 5.18
N GLY A 180 5.66 -25.05 4.45
CA GLY A 180 5.95 -26.42 4.02
C GLY A 180 5.33 -26.81 2.67
N ASN A 181 4.67 -25.88 1.99
CA ASN A 181 4.03 -26.10 0.70
C ASN A 181 5.01 -25.83 -0.46
N SER A 182 5.90 -26.76 -0.76
CA SER A 182 7.00 -26.55 -1.73
C SER A 182 6.97 -27.40 -3.00
N GLY A 183 5.96 -28.28 -3.16
CA GLY A 183 5.85 -29.17 -4.32
C GLY A 183 5.47 -28.45 -5.61
N ILE A 184 5.95 -28.95 -6.78
CA ILE A 184 5.57 -28.42 -8.11
C ILE A 184 4.06 -28.38 -8.31
N MET A 185 3.36 -29.41 -7.80
CA MET A 185 1.89 -29.48 -7.85
C MET A 185 1.23 -28.35 -7.05
N PHE A 186 1.80 -27.95 -5.91
CA PHE A 186 1.32 -26.80 -5.12
C PHE A 186 1.44 -25.51 -5.92
N TRP A 187 2.59 -25.26 -6.57
CA TRP A 187 2.82 -24.06 -7.36
C TRP A 187 1.90 -23.97 -8.57
N ALA A 188 1.71 -25.09 -9.28
CA ALA A 188 0.75 -25.15 -10.38
C ALA A 188 -0.68 -24.83 -9.91
N TRP A 189 -1.08 -25.38 -8.75
CA TRP A 189 -2.39 -25.12 -8.16
C TRP A 189 -2.54 -23.69 -7.64
N PHE A 190 -1.48 -23.13 -7.06
CA PHE A 190 -1.45 -21.72 -6.62
C PHE A 190 -1.64 -20.75 -7.80
N VAL A 191 -0.90 -20.94 -8.88
CA VAL A 191 -1.05 -20.12 -10.10
C VAL A 191 -2.45 -20.31 -10.71
N ALA A 192 -2.95 -21.53 -10.79
CA ALA A 192 -4.29 -21.81 -11.28
C ALA A 192 -5.37 -21.10 -10.47
N LYS A 193 -5.27 -21.12 -9.12
CA LYS A 193 -6.18 -20.40 -8.24
C LYS A 193 -6.16 -18.89 -8.49
N ILE A 194 -4.98 -18.28 -8.67
CA ILE A 194 -4.86 -16.83 -8.98
C ILE A 194 -5.55 -16.52 -10.32
N ILE A 195 -5.33 -17.34 -11.35
CA ILE A 195 -5.96 -17.14 -12.66
C ILE A 195 -7.48 -17.26 -12.56
N ILE A 196 -7.97 -18.28 -11.85
CA ILE A 196 -9.41 -18.48 -11.61
C ILE A 196 -9.98 -17.29 -10.86
N TYR A 197 -9.32 -16.86 -9.78
CA TYR A 197 -9.71 -15.69 -8.99
C TYR A 197 -9.83 -14.42 -9.84
N CYS A 198 -8.79 -14.09 -10.62
CA CYS A 198 -8.80 -12.93 -11.52
C CYS A 198 -9.91 -13.05 -12.58
N GLY A 199 -10.11 -14.24 -13.14
CA GLY A 199 -11.18 -14.52 -14.11
C GLY A 199 -12.57 -14.33 -13.52
N VAL A 200 -12.82 -14.93 -12.38
CA VAL A 200 -14.10 -14.85 -11.64
C VAL A 200 -14.43 -13.40 -11.29
N LEU A 201 -13.49 -12.66 -10.70
CA LEU A 201 -13.71 -11.25 -10.38
C LEU A 201 -13.96 -10.40 -11.61
N SER A 202 -13.17 -10.59 -12.67
CA SER A 202 -13.32 -9.83 -13.92
C SER A 202 -14.64 -10.11 -14.63
N LEU A 203 -15.29 -11.23 -14.35
CA LEU A 203 -16.59 -11.58 -14.92
C LEU A 203 -17.77 -11.17 -14.00
N ILE A 204 -17.66 -11.43 -12.71
CA ILE A 204 -18.75 -11.24 -11.75
C ILE A 204 -18.90 -9.79 -11.36
N VAL A 205 -17.81 -9.14 -10.92
CA VAL A 205 -17.87 -7.76 -10.41
C VAL A 205 -18.43 -6.77 -11.44
N PRO A 206 -18.02 -6.79 -12.73
CA PRO A 206 -18.59 -5.89 -13.73
C PRO A 206 -20.08 -6.10 -13.97
N ARG A 207 -20.53 -7.37 -13.95
CA ARG A 207 -21.96 -7.69 -14.16
C ARG A 207 -22.82 -7.20 -12.99
N LEU A 208 -22.38 -7.49 -11.76
CA LEU A 208 -23.05 -7.03 -10.54
C LEU A 208 -23.08 -5.50 -10.48
N THR A 209 -21.95 -4.86 -10.75
CA THR A 209 -21.83 -3.39 -10.71
C THR A 209 -22.76 -2.71 -11.71
N ARG A 210 -22.81 -3.20 -12.95
CA ARG A 210 -23.73 -2.66 -13.96
C ARG A 210 -25.20 -2.82 -13.55
N CYS A 211 -25.56 -4.01 -13.06
CA CYS A 211 -26.93 -4.30 -12.64
C CYS A 211 -27.34 -3.39 -11.47
N PHE A 212 -26.46 -3.28 -10.47
CA PHE A 212 -26.75 -2.55 -9.24
C PHE A 212 -26.81 -1.03 -9.46
N LEU A 213 -25.76 -0.45 -10.10
CA LEU A 213 -25.70 1.02 -10.32
C LEU A 213 -26.78 1.53 -11.26
N ARG A 214 -27.31 0.68 -12.16
CA ARG A 214 -28.46 1.05 -13.02
C ARG A 214 -29.79 0.99 -12.28
N ARG A 215 -29.94 0.08 -11.31
CA ARG A 215 -31.19 -0.15 -10.61
C ARG A 215 -31.38 0.76 -9.41
N TYR A 216 -30.29 1.08 -8.72
CA TYR A 216 -30.32 1.88 -7.49
C TYR A 216 -29.54 3.17 -7.69
N SER A 217 -30.26 4.30 -7.63
CA SER A 217 -29.68 5.64 -7.72
C SER A 217 -29.34 6.25 -6.35
N ASP A 218 -29.74 5.59 -5.27
CA ASP A 218 -29.46 6.05 -3.91
C ASP A 218 -27.95 6.01 -3.62
N ALA A 219 -27.46 7.10 -3.12
CA ALA A 219 -26.05 7.34 -2.93
C ALA A 219 -25.42 6.51 -1.81
N VAL A 220 -26.19 6.22 -0.76
CA VAL A 220 -25.75 5.41 0.37
C VAL A 220 -25.66 3.96 -0.08
N MET A 221 -26.69 3.47 -0.79
CA MET A 221 -26.72 2.11 -1.33
C MET A 221 -25.57 1.85 -2.31
N GLN A 222 -25.26 2.83 -3.19
CA GLN A 222 -24.14 2.70 -4.13
C GLN A 222 -22.80 2.62 -3.37
N PHE A 223 -22.60 3.45 -2.35
CA PHE A 223 -21.40 3.41 -1.52
C PHE A 223 -21.25 2.06 -0.79
N ILE A 224 -22.32 1.58 -0.14
CA ILE A 224 -22.32 0.28 0.57
C ILE A 224 -21.99 -0.85 -0.41
N PHE A 225 -22.59 -0.84 -1.61
CA PHE A 225 -22.31 -1.82 -2.65
C PHE A 225 -20.82 -1.84 -3.04
N VAL A 226 -20.22 -0.67 -3.27
CA VAL A 226 -18.80 -0.55 -3.61
C VAL A 226 -17.91 -1.11 -2.49
N MET A 227 -18.25 -0.81 -1.23
CA MET A 227 -17.55 -1.38 -0.06
C MET A 227 -17.69 -2.89 0.01
N ALA A 228 -18.89 -3.42 -0.24
CA ALA A 228 -19.11 -4.85 -0.29
C ALA A 228 -18.25 -5.55 -1.36
N MET A 229 -18.12 -4.94 -2.55
CA MET A 229 -17.26 -5.46 -3.63
C MET A 229 -15.78 -5.42 -3.26
N LEU A 230 -15.33 -4.35 -2.60
CA LEU A 230 -13.97 -4.22 -2.08
C LEU A 230 -13.64 -5.39 -1.13
N PHE A 231 -14.42 -5.56 -0.07
CA PHE A 231 -14.14 -6.58 0.95
C PHE A 231 -14.38 -8.00 0.45
N MET A 232 -15.35 -8.21 -0.43
CA MET A 232 -15.56 -9.50 -1.10
C MET A 232 -14.32 -9.89 -1.91
N SER A 233 -13.75 -8.96 -2.66
CA SER A 233 -12.55 -9.22 -3.46
C SER A 233 -11.33 -9.49 -2.56
N ALA A 234 -11.15 -8.74 -1.47
CA ALA A 234 -10.08 -8.95 -0.51
C ALA A 234 -10.19 -10.33 0.17
N ALA A 235 -11.37 -10.70 0.66
CA ALA A 235 -11.63 -12.00 1.30
C ALA A 235 -11.43 -13.18 0.33
N LEU A 236 -11.86 -13.04 -0.93
CA LEU A 236 -11.62 -14.06 -1.95
C LEU A 236 -10.13 -14.19 -2.31
N ALA A 237 -9.36 -13.10 -2.29
CA ALA A 237 -7.91 -13.16 -2.48
C ALA A 237 -7.25 -13.96 -1.35
N GLU A 238 -7.61 -13.69 -0.10
CA GLU A 238 -7.11 -14.42 1.07
C GLU A 238 -7.47 -15.92 1.02
N ALA A 239 -8.69 -16.25 0.63
CA ALA A 239 -9.13 -17.63 0.44
C ALA A 239 -8.31 -18.40 -0.62
N VAL A 240 -7.76 -17.69 -1.60
CA VAL A 240 -6.90 -18.24 -2.64
C VAL A 240 -5.44 -18.37 -2.17
N GLY A 241 -5.08 -17.75 -1.05
CA GLY A 241 -3.72 -17.68 -0.52
C GLY A 241 -2.91 -16.49 -1.03
N VAL A 242 -3.59 -15.47 -1.55
CA VAL A 242 -2.99 -14.19 -1.95
C VAL A 242 -3.39 -13.12 -0.92
N ASN A 243 -2.49 -12.19 -0.63
CA ASN A 243 -2.77 -11.15 0.33
C ASN A 243 -4.01 -10.32 -0.07
N GLY A 244 -4.91 -10.05 0.89
CA GLY A 244 -6.15 -9.30 0.68
C GLY A 244 -5.95 -7.89 0.12
N ILE A 245 -4.76 -7.29 0.34
CA ILE A 245 -4.36 -6.00 -0.25
C ILE A 245 -4.42 -6.06 -1.79
N SER A 246 -3.92 -7.15 -2.39
CA SER A 246 -4.00 -7.38 -3.84
C SER A 246 -5.45 -7.49 -4.30
N GLY A 247 -6.30 -8.12 -3.49
CA GLY A 247 -7.73 -8.25 -3.75
C GLY A 247 -8.44 -6.90 -3.78
N ALA A 248 -8.16 -6.06 -2.80
CA ALA A 248 -8.68 -4.69 -2.72
C ALA A 248 -8.28 -3.87 -3.95
N PHE A 249 -7.02 -3.97 -4.36
CA PHE A 249 -6.51 -3.30 -5.55
C PHE A 249 -7.19 -3.80 -6.83
N PHE A 250 -7.37 -5.10 -7.00
CA PHE A 250 -8.09 -5.67 -8.16
C PHE A 250 -9.54 -5.21 -8.22
N ALA A 251 -10.24 -5.14 -7.08
CA ALA A 251 -11.59 -4.58 -7.03
C ALA A 251 -11.62 -3.14 -7.54
N GLY A 252 -10.67 -2.32 -7.09
CA GLY A 252 -10.52 -0.93 -7.53
C GLY A 252 -10.27 -0.82 -9.04
N LEU A 253 -9.38 -1.64 -9.60
CA LEU A 253 -9.12 -1.68 -11.04
C LEU A 253 -10.35 -2.03 -11.87
N ILE A 254 -11.14 -2.99 -11.42
CA ILE A 254 -12.36 -3.41 -12.11
C ILE A 254 -13.43 -2.32 -12.01
N LEU A 255 -13.59 -1.73 -10.83
CA LEU A 255 -14.60 -0.71 -10.56
C LEU A 255 -14.24 0.67 -11.14
N ASN A 256 -12.97 0.96 -11.39
CA ASN A 256 -12.49 2.19 -12.02
C ASN A 256 -13.27 2.55 -13.31
N ARG A 257 -13.61 1.55 -14.10
CA ARG A 257 -14.39 1.75 -15.34
C ARG A 257 -15.82 2.21 -15.10
N TYR A 258 -16.37 1.95 -13.90
CA TYR A 258 -17.78 2.20 -13.55
C TYR A 258 -17.95 3.40 -12.63
N ILE A 259 -16.89 3.84 -11.99
CA ILE A 259 -16.87 4.97 -11.06
C ILE A 259 -15.97 6.05 -11.66
N PRO A 260 -16.53 7.03 -12.38
CA PRO A 260 -15.74 8.12 -12.92
C PRO A 260 -15.03 8.92 -11.82
N PRO A 261 -13.78 9.39 -12.06
CA PRO A 261 -13.02 10.16 -11.08
C PRO A 261 -13.71 11.43 -10.59
N VAL A 262 -14.52 12.05 -11.46
CA VAL A 262 -15.33 13.24 -11.11
C VAL A 262 -16.80 12.82 -10.96
N SER A 263 -17.09 12.04 -9.94
CA SER A 263 -18.45 11.59 -9.65
C SER A 263 -18.81 11.80 -8.18
N PRO A 264 -20.09 12.03 -7.85
CA PRO A 264 -20.52 12.14 -6.45
C PRO A 264 -20.19 10.90 -5.62
N LEU A 265 -20.19 9.73 -6.24
CA LEU A 265 -19.81 8.48 -5.58
C LEU A 265 -18.31 8.44 -5.25
N MET A 266 -17.46 8.84 -6.20
CA MET A 266 -16.00 8.91 -5.96
C MET A 266 -15.66 9.88 -4.83
N ASN A 267 -16.26 11.08 -4.82
CA ASN A 267 -16.05 12.06 -3.76
C ASN A 267 -16.42 11.52 -2.37
N ARG A 268 -17.46 10.67 -2.26
CA ARG A 268 -17.82 10.03 -0.99
C ARG A 268 -16.84 8.96 -0.57
N ILE A 269 -16.39 8.15 -1.55
CA ILE A 269 -15.36 7.14 -1.30
C ILE A 269 -14.09 7.82 -0.81
N GLU A 270 -13.62 8.85 -1.49
CA GLU A 270 -12.44 9.63 -1.09
C GLU A 270 -12.62 10.28 0.28
N PHE A 271 -13.78 10.87 0.55
CA PHE A 271 -14.06 11.55 1.82
C PHE A 271 -13.94 10.59 3.00
N ILE A 272 -14.64 9.45 2.96
CA ILE A 272 -14.63 8.48 4.06
C ILE A 272 -13.25 7.85 4.23
N GLY A 273 -12.59 7.52 3.11
CA GLY A 273 -11.23 7.00 3.11
C GLY A 273 -10.25 7.95 3.79
N ASN A 274 -10.22 9.20 3.35
CA ASN A 274 -9.28 10.21 3.84
C ASN A 274 -9.63 10.74 5.23
N ALA A 275 -10.92 10.74 5.61
CA ALA A 275 -11.37 11.25 6.91
C ALA A 275 -11.24 10.22 8.05
N LEU A 276 -11.33 8.92 7.75
CA LEU A 276 -11.43 7.90 8.80
C LEU A 276 -10.46 6.73 8.60
N PHE A 277 -10.63 5.95 7.53
CA PHE A 277 -9.96 4.65 7.41
C PHE A 277 -8.45 4.76 7.19
N ILE A 278 -8.02 5.64 6.28
CA ILE A 278 -6.60 5.83 5.97
C ILE A 278 -5.83 6.40 7.17
N PRO A 279 -6.32 7.44 7.88
CA PRO A 279 -5.70 7.90 9.11
C PRO A 279 -5.58 6.82 10.19
N TYR A 280 -6.63 6.03 10.41
CA TYR A 280 -6.60 4.92 11.36
C TYR A 280 -5.47 3.93 11.03
N PHE A 281 -5.32 3.56 9.77
CA PHE A 281 -4.24 2.71 9.30
C PHE A 281 -2.87 3.35 9.58
N LEU A 282 -2.68 4.62 9.22
CA LEU A 282 -1.40 5.30 9.38
C LEU A 282 -0.98 5.42 10.86
N ILE A 283 -1.92 5.75 11.75
CA ILE A 283 -1.69 5.77 13.19
C ILE A 283 -1.34 4.37 13.69
N GLY A 284 -2.10 3.35 13.25
CA GLY A 284 -1.85 1.94 13.61
C GLY A 284 -0.48 1.43 13.19
N VAL A 285 -0.02 1.80 12.00
CA VAL A 285 1.35 1.49 11.54
C VAL A 285 2.38 2.18 12.44
N GLY A 286 2.15 3.45 12.79
CA GLY A 286 3.02 4.19 13.73
C GLY A 286 3.16 3.49 15.08
N MET A 287 2.07 2.98 15.63
CA MET A 287 2.07 2.27 16.92
C MET A 287 2.93 1.00 16.94
N LEU A 288 3.20 0.38 15.77
CA LEU A 288 4.07 -0.79 15.65
C LEU A 288 5.57 -0.44 15.66
N ILE A 289 5.92 0.80 15.40
CA ILE A 289 7.32 1.24 15.26
C ILE A 289 7.96 1.35 16.65
N ASN A 290 8.95 0.50 16.90
CA ASN A 290 9.76 0.57 18.10
C ASN A 290 11.00 1.44 17.88
N VAL A 291 10.87 2.74 18.12
CA VAL A 291 11.96 3.71 17.95
C VAL A 291 13.14 3.42 18.90
N ARG A 292 12.89 2.81 20.07
CA ARG A 292 13.96 2.50 21.04
C ARG A 292 14.98 1.52 20.46
N LEU A 293 14.56 0.61 19.57
CA LEU A 293 15.47 -0.31 18.89
C LEU A 293 16.50 0.42 18.03
N LEU A 294 16.16 1.56 17.46
CA LEU A 294 17.09 2.35 16.65
C LEU A 294 18.23 2.95 17.48
N PHE A 295 17.99 3.23 18.76
CA PHE A 295 18.98 3.84 19.65
C PHE A 295 19.78 2.83 20.47
N ASN A 296 19.29 1.58 20.61
CA ASN A 296 19.90 0.57 21.47
C ASN A 296 20.92 -0.36 20.78
N GLY A 297 21.20 -0.16 19.48
CA GLY A 297 22.13 -1.04 18.78
C GLY A 297 22.74 -0.39 17.54
N GLY A 298 24.03 -0.05 17.58
CA GLY A 298 24.75 0.55 16.44
C GLY A 298 24.68 -0.30 15.16
N ASN A 299 24.61 -1.62 15.28
CA ASN A 299 24.49 -2.54 14.14
C ASN A 299 23.11 -2.47 13.46
N ILE A 300 22.05 -2.13 14.22
CA ILE A 300 20.69 -2.01 13.66
C ILE A 300 20.59 -0.77 12.77
N LEU A 301 21.12 0.37 13.22
CA LEU A 301 21.15 1.60 12.41
C LEU A 301 21.93 1.41 11.11
N TRP A 302 23.08 0.71 11.18
CA TRP A 302 23.84 0.37 10.00
C TRP A 302 23.08 -0.54 9.04
N GLY A 303 22.39 -1.55 9.57
CA GLY A 303 21.52 -2.41 8.77
C GLY A 303 20.40 -1.66 8.07
N VAL A 304 19.67 -0.78 8.80
CA VAL A 304 18.62 0.07 8.24
C VAL A 304 19.18 1.01 7.16
N PHE A 305 20.33 1.63 7.42
CA PHE A 305 21.01 2.49 6.45
C PHE A 305 21.33 1.74 5.15
N LEU A 306 21.92 0.55 5.24
CA LEU A 306 22.23 -0.27 4.06
C LEU A 306 20.96 -0.66 3.29
N ILE A 307 19.90 -1.10 3.98
CA ILE A 307 18.63 -1.48 3.34
C ILE A 307 18.06 -0.27 2.55
N VAL A 308 18.02 0.90 3.16
CA VAL A 308 17.51 2.12 2.52
C VAL A 308 18.39 2.53 1.33
N VAL A 309 19.70 2.50 1.47
CA VAL A 309 20.63 2.85 0.38
C VAL A 309 20.50 1.89 -0.80
N PHE A 310 20.58 0.59 -0.56
CA PHE A 310 20.51 -0.41 -1.64
C PHE A 310 19.12 -0.45 -2.30
N GLY A 311 18.05 -0.32 -1.53
CA GLY A 311 16.70 -0.21 -2.06
C GLY A 311 16.52 1.04 -2.93
N THR A 312 16.99 2.19 -2.47
CA THR A 312 16.92 3.47 -3.21
C THR A 312 17.79 3.45 -4.46
N VAL A 313 19.02 2.95 -4.35
CA VAL A 313 19.94 2.80 -5.52
C VAL A 313 19.33 1.83 -6.54
N GLY A 314 18.72 0.73 -6.09
CA GLY A 314 18.04 -0.21 -6.97
C GLY A 314 16.90 0.44 -7.76
N LYS A 315 16.09 1.27 -7.11
CA LYS A 315 15.02 2.03 -7.77
C LYS A 315 15.57 3.07 -8.74
N ALA A 316 16.65 3.76 -8.37
CA ALA A 316 17.32 4.69 -9.27
C ALA A 316 17.82 3.97 -10.53
N ILE A 317 18.53 2.85 -10.36
CA ILE A 317 19.02 2.04 -11.49
C ILE A 317 17.86 1.62 -12.39
N ALA A 318 16.75 1.11 -11.82
CA ALA A 318 15.57 0.69 -12.58
C ALA A 318 14.97 1.85 -13.38
N ALA A 319 14.82 3.04 -12.78
CA ALA A 319 14.27 4.22 -13.42
C ALA A 319 15.14 4.70 -14.58
N TYR A 320 16.46 4.78 -14.39
CA TYR A 320 17.37 5.21 -15.44
C TYR A 320 17.53 4.19 -16.56
N LEU A 321 17.54 2.89 -16.24
CA LEU A 321 17.54 1.83 -17.26
C LEU A 321 16.27 1.87 -18.11
N ALA A 322 15.10 2.06 -17.48
CA ALA A 322 13.85 2.21 -18.21
C ALA A 322 13.85 3.47 -19.09
N CYS A 323 14.36 4.60 -18.57
CA CYS A 323 14.48 5.84 -19.31
C CYS A 323 15.38 5.67 -20.56
N PHE A 324 16.51 5.00 -20.40
CA PHE A 324 17.43 4.67 -21.50
C PHE A 324 16.76 3.73 -22.52
N SER A 325 16.13 2.66 -22.07
CA SER A 325 15.45 1.67 -22.92
C SER A 325 14.33 2.28 -23.75
N PHE A 326 13.58 3.25 -23.17
CA PHE A 326 12.45 3.90 -23.86
C PHE A 326 12.85 5.16 -24.63
N ARG A 327 14.15 5.51 -24.66
CA ARG A 327 14.68 6.73 -25.28
C ARG A 327 13.99 8.00 -24.78
N MET A 328 13.73 8.07 -23.49
CA MET A 328 13.12 9.24 -22.83
C MET A 328 14.21 10.22 -22.35
N PRO A 329 13.90 11.52 -22.25
CA PRO A 329 14.87 12.50 -21.72
C PRO A 329 15.22 12.21 -20.26
N TRP A 330 16.44 12.54 -19.84
CA TRP A 330 16.94 12.32 -18.47
C TRP A 330 16.08 12.98 -17.38
N SER A 331 15.40 14.08 -17.72
CA SER A 331 14.41 14.71 -16.82
C SER A 331 13.25 13.77 -16.47
N SER A 332 12.84 12.91 -17.42
CA SER A 332 11.83 11.86 -17.17
C SER A 332 12.35 10.81 -16.21
N GLY A 333 13.63 10.41 -16.31
CA GLY A 333 14.25 9.47 -15.38
C GLY A 333 14.23 9.96 -13.93
N ARG A 334 14.55 11.25 -13.71
CA ARG A 334 14.43 11.86 -12.37
C ARG A 334 13.00 11.85 -11.83
N MET A 335 12.02 12.13 -12.71
CA MET A 335 10.61 12.09 -12.33
C MET A 335 10.13 10.66 -12.06
N MET A 336 10.59 9.68 -12.84
CA MET A 336 10.29 8.25 -12.66
C MET A 336 10.91 7.70 -11.37
N PHE A 337 12.08 8.18 -10.99
CA PHE A 337 12.73 7.82 -9.72
C PHE A 337 12.04 8.45 -8.50
N GLY A 338 11.54 9.69 -8.61
CA GLY A 338 10.90 10.41 -7.51
C GLY A 338 9.44 9.97 -7.23
N LEU A 339 8.87 9.13 -8.08
CA LEU A 339 7.54 8.53 -7.96
C LEU A 339 7.62 7.07 -7.53
#